data_b4b812a26c9ec3f45eac710afcababb1
#
_entry.id   b4b812a26c9ec3f45eac710afcababb1
#
_cell.length_a   1.000
_cell.length_b   1.000
_cell.length_c   1.000
_cell.angle_alpha   90.00
_cell.angle_beta   90.00
_cell.angle_gamma   90.00
#
_symmetry.space_group_name_H-M   'P 1'
#
loop_
_entity.id
_entity.type
_entity.pdbx_description
1 polymer ?
#
loop_
_entity_poly.entity_id
_entity_poly.type
_entity_poly.pdbx_seq_one_letter_code
_entity_poly.pdbx_strand_id
1 'polypeptide(L)'
;MCIRDRVVGVVMGSSSDWDTLRAATEILAEFGIAHEARVVSAHRMPDEMFAYAEQAAARGLKAIIAGAGGAAHLPGMLAAKTTVPVLGVPVASRHLQGVDSLHSIVQMPKGIPVATFAIGTAGAANAALFAVAMLANDQPALRAKLEAFRARQTEAARAMTADLK
;
A
#
# COMPACT_ATOMS: atom_id res chain seq x y z
N MET A 1 10.00 10.57 -17.93
CA MET A 1 10.00 10.50 -16.46
C MET A 1 11.02 9.45 -16.05
N CYS A 2 12.13 9.87 -15.46
CA CYS A 2 13.24 8.98 -15.11
C CYS A 2 12.83 8.03 -13.97
N ILE A 3 13.35 6.78 -13.97
CA ILE A 3 13.10 5.76 -12.94
C ILE A 3 13.49 6.26 -11.51
N ARG A 4 14.30 7.30 -11.42
CA ARG A 4 14.78 7.91 -10.16
C ARG A 4 13.76 8.80 -9.42
N ASP A 5 12.61 9.09 -10.02
CA ASP A 5 11.64 10.03 -9.44
C ASP A 5 10.47 9.35 -8.73
N ARG A 6 10.44 8.01 -8.68
CA ARG A 6 9.37 7.25 -8.05
C ARG A 6 9.65 7.09 -6.55
N VAL A 7 8.68 7.49 -5.74
CA VAL A 7 8.81 7.56 -4.28
C VAL A 7 8.11 6.39 -3.59
N VAL A 8 7.02 5.87 -4.19
CA VAL A 8 6.24 4.76 -3.65
C VAL A 8 6.11 3.65 -4.70
N GLY A 9 6.42 2.42 -4.29
CA GLY A 9 6.12 1.24 -5.09
C GLY A 9 4.76 0.66 -4.70
N VAL A 10 3.92 0.34 -5.69
CA VAL A 10 2.67 -0.41 -5.50
C VAL A 10 2.86 -1.75 -6.19
N VAL A 11 2.98 -2.82 -5.42
CA VAL A 11 3.27 -4.16 -5.96
C VAL A 11 2.20 -5.17 -5.58
N MET A 12 2.01 -6.15 -6.44
CA MET A 12 0.98 -7.17 -6.30
C MET A 12 1.43 -8.52 -6.80
N GLY A 13 0.84 -9.59 -6.29
CA GLY A 13 1.19 -10.96 -6.66
C GLY A 13 0.64 -11.40 -8.01
N SER A 14 -0.40 -10.74 -8.49
CA SER A 14 -1.09 -11.03 -9.76
C SER A 14 -1.76 -9.77 -10.30
N SER A 15 -1.97 -9.72 -11.62
CA SER A 15 -2.78 -8.66 -12.25
C SER A 15 -4.24 -8.66 -11.78
N SER A 16 -4.74 -9.80 -11.26
CA SER A 16 -6.07 -9.88 -10.64
C SER A 16 -6.22 -9.04 -9.36
N ASP A 17 -5.11 -8.67 -8.71
CA ASP A 17 -5.11 -7.84 -7.51
C ASP A 17 -5.23 -6.34 -7.85
N TRP A 18 -5.12 -6.00 -9.15
CA TRP A 18 -5.14 -4.62 -9.60
C TRP A 18 -6.43 -3.87 -9.25
N ASP A 19 -7.58 -4.54 -9.31
CA ASP A 19 -8.87 -3.92 -8.96
C ASP A 19 -8.88 -3.39 -7.51
N THR A 20 -8.13 -4.04 -6.62
CA THR A 20 -7.91 -3.58 -5.24
C THR A 20 -6.82 -2.51 -5.17
N LEU A 21 -5.65 -2.77 -5.75
CA LEU A 21 -4.47 -1.91 -5.60
C LEU A 21 -4.56 -0.60 -6.37
N ARG A 22 -5.41 -0.51 -7.39
CA ARG A 22 -5.68 0.73 -8.12
C ARG A 22 -6.11 1.86 -7.19
N ALA A 23 -6.89 1.56 -6.14
CA ALA A 23 -7.29 2.56 -5.14
C ALA A 23 -6.09 3.24 -4.46
N ALA A 24 -4.99 2.52 -4.25
CA ALA A 24 -3.76 3.12 -3.73
C ALA A 24 -3.12 4.08 -4.73
N THR A 25 -3.06 3.72 -6.01
CA THR A 25 -2.48 4.60 -7.03
C THR A 25 -3.31 5.85 -7.28
N GLU A 26 -4.63 5.75 -7.17
CA GLU A 26 -5.54 6.89 -7.25
C GLU A 26 -5.28 7.90 -6.13
N ILE A 27 -5.14 7.46 -4.90
CA ILE A 27 -4.77 8.31 -3.76
C ILE A 27 -3.38 8.94 -3.96
N LEU A 28 -2.37 8.15 -4.33
CA LEU A 28 -1.03 8.69 -4.57
C LEU A 28 -1.03 9.76 -5.66
N ALA A 29 -1.82 9.57 -6.73
CA ALA A 29 -1.98 10.54 -7.80
C ALA A 29 -2.70 11.82 -7.32
N GLU A 30 -3.76 11.70 -6.51
CA GLU A 30 -4.46 12.86 -5.92
C GLU A 30 -3.51 13.75 -5.11
N PHE A 31 -2.58 13.14 -4.36
CA PHE A 31 -1.59 13.86 -3.58
C PHE A 31 -0.36 14.32 -4.39
N GLY A 32 -0.26 13.91 -5.66
CA GLY A 32 0.87 14.25 -6.53
C GLY A 32 2.14 13.48 -6.20
N ILE A 33 2.02 12.29 -5.61
CA ILE A 33 3.16 11.44 -5.25
C ILE A 33 3.52 10.54 -6.44
N ALA A 34 4.76 10.65 -6.89
CA ALA A 34 5.30 9.80 -7.95
C ALA A 34 5.37 8.35 -7.47
N HIS A 35 4.79 7.43 -8.23
CA HIS A 35 4.71 6.02 -7.88
C HIS A 35 4.87 5.12 -9.10
N GLU A 36 5.09 3.85 -8.85
CA GLU A 36 5.05 2.79 -9.86
C GLU A 36 4.09 1.68 -9.42
N ALA A 37 3.48 0.98 -10.38
CA ALA A 37 2.71 -0.22 -10.13
C ALA A 37 3.34 -1.40 -10.88
N ARG A 38 3.54 -2.55 -10.18
CA ARG A 38 4.16 -3.75 -10.76
C ARG A 38 3.54 -5.03 -10.22
N VAL A 39 3.48 -6.04 -11.08
CA VAL A 39 3.30 -7.43 -10.65
C VAL A 39 4.67 -7.98 -10.26
N VAL A 40 4.77 -8.46 -9.01
CA VAL A 40 5.98 -9.04 -8.44
C VAL A 40 5.55 -10.25 -7.60
N SER A 41 5.40 -11.41 -8.23
CA SER A 41 4.83 -12.58 -7.58
C SER A 41 5.83 -13.28 -6.66
N ALA A 42 5.51 -13.39 -5.38
CA ALA A 42 6.37 -14.08 -4.41
C ALA A 42 6.64 -15.56 -4.75
N HIS A 43 5.65 -16.25 -5.32
CA HIS A 43 5.73 -17.69 -5.60
C HIS A 43 6.14 -18.03 -7.03
N ARG A 44 5.96 -17.11 -7.98
CA ARG A 44 6.21 -17.35 -9.42
C ARG A 44 7.38 -16.56 -9.97
N MET A 45 7.81 -15.51 -9.26
CA MET A 45 8.91 -14.61 -9.61
C MET A 45 9.74 -14.29 -8.35
N PRO A 46 10.23 -15.30 -7.58
CA PRO A 46 10.89 -15.05 -6.30
C PRO A 46 12.18 -14.24 -6.46
N ASP A 47 12.97 -14.49 -7.48
CA ASP A 47 14.24 -13.79 -7.68
C ASP A 47 14.02 -12.32 -8.02
N GLU A 48 13.06 -12.00 -8.89
CA GLU A 48 12.68 -10.64 -9.25
C GLU A 48 12.05 -9.92 -8.05
N MET A 49 11.30 -10.63 -7.22
CA MET A 49 10.70 -10.08 -6.03
C MET A 49 11.79 -9.71 -5.00
N PHE A 50 12.78 -10.55 -4.78
CA PHE A 50 13.90 -10.23 -3.91
C PHE A 50 14.74 -9.09 -4.47
N ALA A 51 15.06 -9.10 -5.77
CA ALA A 51 15.77 -8.01 -6.42
C ALA A 51 15.02 -6.67 -6.32
N TYR A 52 13.70 -6.69 -6.43
CA TYR A 52 12.86 -5.50 -6.24
C TYR A 52 13.03 -4.91 -4.84
N ALA A 53 12.95 -5.75 -3.81
CA ALA A 53 13.08 -5.33 -2.42
C ALA A 53 14.49 -4.82 -2.09
N GLU A 54 15.53 -5.55 -2.49
CA GLU A 54 16.92 -5.20 -2.26
C GLU A 54 17.33 -3.88 -2.91
N GLN A 55 16.80 -3.58 -4.08
CA GLN A 55 17.08 -2.35 -4.82
C GLN A 55 16.20 -1.16 -4.40
N ALA A 56 15.15 -1.38 -3.59
CA ALA A 56 14.14 -0.37 -3.29
C ALA A 56 14.73 0.92 -2.70
N ALA A 57 15.60 0.80 -1.69
CA ALA A 57 16.24 1.95 -1.04
C ALA A 57 17.16 2.70 -2.01
N ALA A 58 17.99 1.99 -2.78
CA ALA A 58 18.91 2.60 -3.76
C ALA A 58 18.16 3.30 -4.91
N ARG A 59 16.96 2.84 -5.25
CA ARG A 59 16.06 3.47 -6.22
C ARG A 59 15.32 4.68 -5.67
N GLY A 60 15.43 4.97 -4.38
CA GLY A 60 14.80 6.12 -3.73
C GLY A 60 13.38 5.87 -3.23
N LEU A 61 12.89 4.63 -3.23
CA LEU A 61 11.58 4.31 -2.67
C LEU A 61 11.55 4.61 -1.16
N LYS A 62 10.48 5.23 -0.71
CA LYS A 62 10.22 5.58 0.70
C LYS A 62 9.18 4.68 1.35
N ALA A 63 8.37 4.01 0.55
CA ALA A 63 7.42 2.99 0.97
C ALA A 63 7.12 2.02 -0.16
N ILE A 64 6.73 0.79 0.20
CA ILE A 64 6.22 -0.22 -0.72
C ILE A 64 4.84 -0.64 -0.23
N ILE A 65 3.81 -0.38 -1.02
CA ILE A 65 2.45 -0.90 -0.79
C ILE A 65 2.37 -2.24 -1.49
N ALA A 66 2.17 -3.31 -0.74
CA ALA A 66 2.20 -4.67 -1.25
C ALA A 66 0.87 -5.37 -1.01
N GLY A 67 0.15 -5.68 -2.10
CA GLY A 67 -1.12 -6.40 -2.06
C GLY A 67 -0.95 -7.88 -2.43
N ALA A 68 -1.61 -8.75 -1.65
CA ALA A 68 -1.62 -10.18 -1.92
C ALA A 68 -2.88 -10.86 -1.38
N GLY A 69 -3.32 -11.91 -2.06
CA GLY A 69 -4.48 -12.71 -1.69
C GLY A 69 -4.14 -14.17 -1.39
N GLY A 70 -4.96 -14.82 -0.56
CA GLY A 70 -4.80 -16.21 -0.14
C GLY A 70 -3.57 -16.40 0.75
N ALA A 71 -2.60 -17.21 0.32
CA ALA A 71 -1.27 -17.30 0.91
C ALA A 71 -0.46 -16.03 0.61
N ALA A 72 -0.81 -14.95 1.27
CA ALA A 72 -0.36 -13.59 0.98
C ALA A 72 1.05 -13.31 1.52
N HIS A 73 2.04 -14.05 1.05
CA HIS A 73 3.42 -13.99 1.56
C HIS A 73 4.20 -12.78 1.04
N LEU A 74 3.77 -12.15 -0.06
CA LEU A 74 4.51 -11.07 -0.74
C LEU A 74 4.93 -9.93 0.21
N PRO A 75 4.07 -9.36 1.05
CA PRO A 75 4.47 -8.25 1.93
C PRO A 75 5.58 -8.64 2.91
N GLY A 76 5.45 -9.80 3.56
CA GLY A 76 6.44 -10.29 4.52
C GLY A 76 7.78 -10.64 3.87
N MET A 77 7.75 -11.25 2.69
CA MET A 77 8.97 -11.59 1.94
C MET A 77 9.71 -10.34 1.46
N LEU A 78 9.00 -9.31 1.01
CA LEU A 78 9.61 -8.01 0.68
C LEU A 78 10.23 -7.37 1.93
N ALA A 79 9.48 -7.31 3.04
CA ALA A 79 9.95 -6.72 4.29
C ALA A 79 11.22 -7.39 4.83
N ALA A 80 11.40 -8.70 4.59
CA ALA A 80 12.60 -9.44 4.97
C ALA A 80 13.85 -9.04 4.16
N LYS A 81 13.69 -8.36 3.03
CA LYS A 81 14.77 -8.03 2.07
C LYS A 81 15.03 -6.53 1.92
N THR A 82 14.29 -5.68 2.61
CA THR A 82 14.48 -4.23 2.54
C THR A 82 14.24 -3.55 3.89
N THR A 83 14.89 -2.41 4.10
CA THR A 83 14.59 -1.51 5.22
C THR A 83 13.53 -0.44 4.84
N VAL A 84 13.11 -0.41 3.58
CA VAL A 84 12.00 0.46 3.16
C VAL A 84 10.70 -0.05 3.79
N PRO A 85 9.89 0.82 4.43
CA PRO A 85 8.62 0.40 5.03
C PRO A 85 7.70 -0.32 4.05
N VAL A 86 7.22 -1.50 4.46
CA VAL A 86 6.26 -2.30 3.68
C VAL A 86 4.88 -2.18 4.30
N LEU A 87 3.92 -1.78 3.46
CA LEU A 87 2.52 -1.53 3.79
C LEU A 87 1.68 -2.64 3.15
N GLY A 88 1.27 -3.61 3.95
CA GLY A 88 0.58 -4.81 3.48
C GLY A 88 -0.92 -4.61 3.32
N VAL A 89 -1.45 -4.97 2.17
CA VAL A 89 -2.87 -4.91 1.85
C VAL A 89 -3.40 -6.32 1.58
N PRO A 90 -4.24 -6.87 2.46
CA PRO A 90 -4.92 -8.13 2.20
C PRO A 90 -5.91 -7.96 1.04
N VAL A 91 -5.77 -8.79 0.01
CA VAL A 91 -6.72 -8.83 -1.12
C VAL A 91 -7.76 -9.90 -0.85
N ALA A 92 -9.00 -9.63 -1.20
CA ALA A 92 -10.09 -10.59 -1.03
C ALA A 92 -9.80 -11.89 -1.79
N SER A 93 -9.95 -13.03 -1.11
CA SER A 93 -9.79 -14.36 -1.68
C SER A 93 -11.15 -15.00 -1.98
N ARG A 94 -11.17 -15.95 -2.91
CA ARG A 94 -12.40 -16.58 -3.37
C ARG A 94 -13.17 -17.32 -2.27
N HIS A 95 -12.47 -18.03 -1.39
CA HIS A 95 -13.09 -18.92 -0.42
C HIS A 95 -13.25 -18.32 0.97
N LEU A 96 -12.30 -17.52 1.43
CA LEU A 96 -12.26 -16.92 2.77
C LEU A 96 -12.36 -15.40 2.76
N GLN A 97 -12.72 -14.82 1.63
CA GLN A 97 -13.01 -13.36 1.47
C GLN A 97 -11.90 -12.44 1.98
N GLY A 98 -10.66 -12.93 2.00
CA GLY A 98 -9.48 -12.16 2.41
C GLY A 98 -9.08 -12.34 3.88
N VAL A 99 -9.81 -13.11 4.69
CA VAL A 99 -9.42 -13.43 6.07
C VAL A 99 -8.11 -14.23 6.09
N ASP A 100 -7.95 -15.19 5.17
CA ASP A 100 -6.70 -15.91 4.94
C ASP A 100 -5.56 -14.98 4.52
N SER A 101 -5.83 -14.02 3.64
CA SER A 101 -4.87 -12.99 3.23
C SER A 101 -4.43 -12.15 4.43
N LEU A 102 -5.37 -11.68 5.23
CA LEU A 102 -5.11 -10.91 6.45
C LEU A 102 -4.23 -11.70 7.43
N HIS A 103 -4.60 -12.94 7.74
CA HIS A 103 -3.82 -13.78 8.65
C HIS A 103 -2.40 -14.08 8.12
N SER A 104 -2.25 -14.23 6.80
CA SER A 104 -0.93 -14.45 6.18
C SER A 104 0.00 -13.24 6.29
N ILE A 105 -0.54 -12.02 6.45
CA ILE A 105 0.25 -10.78 6.46
C ILE A 105 0.49 -10.27 7.88
N VAL A 106 -0.52 -10.33 8.76
CA VAL A 106 -0.51 -9.56 10.03
C VAL A 106 0.40 -10.14 11.11
N GLN A 107 0.57 -11.45 11.17
CA GLN A 107 1.32 -12.13 12.24
C GLN A 107 2.82 -12.23 11.94
N MET A 108 3.45 -11.10 11.66
CA MET A 108 4.89 -11.05 11.40
C MET A 108 5.71 -11.32 12.66
N PRO A 109 6.87 -12.02 12.53
CA PRO A 109 7.78 -12.25 13.65
C PRO A 109 8.43 -10.94 14.12
N LYS A 110 8.81 -10.90 15.39
CA LYS A 110 9.60 -9.79 15.94
C LYS A 110 10.87 -9.55 15.11
N GLY A 111 11.03 -8.31 14.65
CA GLY A 111 12.20 -7.87 13.89
C GLY A 111 11.92 -7.54 12.43
N ILE A 112 10.88 -8.11 11.82
CA ILE A 112 10.48 -7.86 10.44
C ILE A 112 9.04 -7.34 10.40
N PRO A 113 8.81 -6.04 10.55
CA PRO A 113 7.47 -5.49 10.60
C PRO A 113 6.87 -5.31 9.19
N VAL A 114 5.56 -5.55 9.10
CA VAL A 114 4.71 -5.13 7.99
C VAL A 114 3.52 -4.36 8.58
N ALA A 115 3.33 -3.10 8.16
CA ALA A 115 2.13 -2.37 8.51
C ALA A 115 0.94 -2.93 7.73
N THR A 116 0.00 -3.56 8.40
CA THR A 116 -1.11 -4.27 7.75
C THR A 116 -2.39 -3.44 7.80
N PHE A 117 -3.05 -3.31 6.64
CA PHE A 117 -4.26 -2.51 6.45
C PHE A 117 -5.51 -3.37 6.29
N ALA A 118 -6.66 -2.73 6.13
CA ALA A 118 -7.93 -3.41 5.93
C ALA A 118 -7.94 -4.27 4.65
N ILE A 119 -8.81 -5.26 4.60
CA ILE A 119 -9.02 -6.09 3.40
C ILE A 119 -9.64 -5.24 2.29
N GLY A 120 -9.10 -5.37 1.07
CA GLY A 120 -9.69 -4.80 -0.13
C GLY A 120 -9.33 -3.33 -0.38
N THR A 121 -10.17 -2.64 -1.16
CA THR A 121 -9.91 -1.29 -1.68
C THR A 121 -9.73 -0.24 -0.58
N ALA A 122 -10.49 -0.33 0.52
CA ALA A 122 -10.32 0.57 1.66
C ALA A 122 -8.93 0.43 2.29
N GLY A 123 -8.42 -0.80 2.38
CA GLY A 123 -7.05 -1.07 2.85
C GLY A 123 -5.99 -0.49 1.93
N ALA A 124 -6.17 -0.64 0.61
CA ALA A 124 -5.27 -0.08 -0.39
C ALA A 124 -5.23 1.46 -0.33
N ALA A 125 -6.38 2.11 -0.25
CA ALA A 125 -6.47 3.56 -0.10
C ALA A 125 -5.81 4.04 1.21
N ASN A 126 -6.07 3.36 2.33
CA ASN A 126 -5.49 3.69 3.62
C ASN A 126 -3.98 3.44 3.67
N ALA A 127 -3.45 2.42 2.99
CA ALA A 127 -2.01 2.21 2.85
C ALA A 127 -1.36 3.39 2.11
N ALA A 128 -1.99 3.89 1.05
CA ALA A 128 -1.51 5.07 0.34
C ALA A 128 -1.59 6.34 1.21
N LEU A 129 -2.69 6.57 1.93
CA LEU A 129 -2.82 7.69 2.87
C LEU A 129 -1.79 7.60 4.01
N PHE A 130 -1.44 6.41 4.45
CA PHE A 130 -0.38 6.22 5.43
C PHE A 130 1.00 6.57 4.86
N ALA A 131 1.29 6.16 3.62
CA ALA A 131 2.50 6.58 2.92
C ALA A 131 2.56 8.11 2.76
N VAL A 132 1.43 8.76 2.39
CA VAL A 132 1.30 10.22 2.37
C VAL A 132 1.64 10.83 3.73
N ALA A 133 1.09 10.28 4.82
CA ALA A 133 1.33 10.78 6.17
C ALA A 133 2.81 10.65 6.59
N MET A 134 3.46 9.53 6.24
CA MET A 134 4.90 9.34 6.47
C MET A 134 5.74 10.42 5.76
N LEU A 135 5.45 10.66 4.48
CA LEU A 135 6.15 11.68 3.67
C LEU A 135 5.85 13.10 4.13
N ALA A 136 4.66 13.35 4.65
CA ALA A 136 4.22 14.66 5.13
C ALA A 136 4.97 15.11 6.41
N ASN A 137 5.67 14.21 7.12
CA ASN A 137 6.46 14.58 8.29
C ASN A 137 7.54 15.62 7.95
N ASP A 138 8.14 15.49 6.77
CA ASP A 138 9.22 16.37 6.31
C ASP A 138 8.78 17.33 5.17
N GLN A 139 7.49 17.32 4.80
CA GLN A 139 6.96 18.11 3.69
C GLN A 139 5.71 18.89 4.11
N PRO A 140 5.86 20.17 4.57
CA PRO A 140 4.74 20.98 5.05
C PRO A 140 3.60 21.18 4.02
N ALA A 141 3.93 21.30 2.74
CA ALA A 141 2.93 21.42 1.68
C ALA A 141 2.09 20.12 1.51
N LEU A 142 2.71 18.96 1.68
CA LEU A 142 2.00 17.68 1.63
C LEU A 142 1.14 17.50 2.88
N ARG A 143 1.62 17.94 4.04
CA ARG A 143 0.85 17.95 5.29
C ARG A 143 -0.43 18.78 5.15
N ALA A 144 -0.34 20.00 4.63
CA ALA A 144 -1.51 20.84 4.38
C ALA A 144 -2.54 20.17 3.47
N LYS A 145 -2.09 19.47 2.41
CA LYS A 145 -2.99 18.69 1.54
C LYS A 145 -3.69 17.56 2.32
N LEU A 146 -2.97 16.85 3.19
CA LEU A 146 -3.53 15.77 3.99
C LEU A 146 -4.56 16.30 5.01
N GLU A 147 -4.30 17.42 5.63
CA GLU A 147 -5.25 18.10 6.54
C GLU A 147 -6.51 18.53 5.78
N ALA A 148 -6.37 19.12 4.61
CA ALA A 148 -7.49 19.49 3.75
C ALA A 148 -8.31 18.27 3.30
N PHE A 149 -7.65 17.15 2.96
CA PHE A 149 -8.33 15.88 2.66
C PHE A 149 -9.18 15.43 3.84
N ARG A 150 -8.62 15.40 5.07
CA ARG A 150 -9.35 14.99 6.28
C ARG A 150 -10.52 15.94 6.59
N ALA A 151 -10.37 17.23 6.39
CA ALA A 151 -11.44 18.20 6.55
C ALA A 151 -12.60 17.92 5.59
N ARG A 152 -12.33 17.62 4.31
CA ARG A 152 -13.36 17.21 3.34
C ARG A 152 -14.09 15.94 3.77
N GLN A 153 -13.39 14.95 4.32
CA GLN A 153 -14.02 13.72 4.85
C GLN A 153 -14.94 14.04 6.04
N THR A 154 -14.55 14.94 6.90
CA THR A 154 -15.35 15.38 8.04
C THR A 154 -16.66 16.07 7.57
N GLU A 155 -16.55 16.98 6.62
CA GLU A 155 -17.73 17.67 6.07
C GLU A 155 -18.67 16.71 5.32
N ALA A 156 -18.12 15.76 4.55
CA ALA A 156 -18.90 14.72 3.91
C ALA A 156 -19.67 13.86 4.93
N ALA A 157 -19.02 13.47 6.03
CA ALA A 157 -19.66 12.72 7.11
C ALA A 157 -20.77 13.52 7.81
N ARG A 158 -20.57 14.82 8.05
CA ARG A 158 -21.62 15.70 8.62
C ARG A 158 -22.83 15.80 7.72
N ALA A 159 -22.60 15.90 6.41
CA ALA A 159 -23.68 15.99 5.43
C ALA A 159 -24.59 14.74 5.42
N MET A 160 -24.06 13.56 5.78
CA MET A 160 -24.83 12.30 5.84
C MET A 160 -25.99 12.35 6.85
N THR A 161 -25.95 13.25 7.83
CA THR A 161 -27.06 13.42 8.79
C THR A 161 -28.36 13.83 8.08
N ALA A 162 -28.28 14.54 6.96
CA ALA A 162 -29.44 14.92 6.16
C ALA A 162 -30.13 13.73 5.46
N ASP A 163 -29.44 12.59 5.31
CA ASP A 163 -29.97 11.38 4.68
C ASP A 163 -30.80 10.54 5.65
N LEU A 164 -30.76 10.85 6.95
CA LEU A 164 -31.55 10.19 8.01
C LEU A 164 -32.97 10.74 7.99
N LYS A 165 -33.87 10.05 7.28
CA LYS A 165 -35.33 10.41 7.18
C LYS A 165 -36.17 9.37 7.88
#